data_d81757135e005505b37ca713bba3709a
#
_entry.id   d81757135e005505b37ca713bba3709a
#
_cell.length_a   1.000
_cell.length_b   1.000
_cell.length_c   1.000
_cell.angle_alpha   90.00
_cell.angle_beta   90.00
_cell.angle_gamma   90.00
#
_symmetry.space_group_name_H-M   'P 1'
#
loop_
_entity.id
_entity.type
_entity.pdbx_description
1 polymer ?
#
loop_
_entity_poly.entity_id
_entity_poly.type
_entity_poly.pdbx_seq_one_letter_code
_entity_poly.pdbx_strand_id
1 'polypeptide(L)'
;MDPLIINAAITGMVPMKADNPHVPITPQEIIADARRCRDAGATVVHLHARAADGSATYKKEVYAEVFQGVREECPELLISGSCSGRVYGEFWQRSEVLDLQPDFGSLTLGSLNFPKQPSVNSPEMIQQLALAMKSRGIVPELEIFDLGMADYAHYLIHKQFLAPPFYANLLLGSLGTLGATPENLCILIRALPAGTIWSVAGIGRFQFAMNSLAVVMGGHVRVGLEDAIYEDWETKRLATNPGLVDRVVRLAEAAGRRIATAEETRSLIGFAPATTAPLRKCA
;
A
#
# COMPACT_ATOMS: atom_id res chain seq x y z
N MET A 1 15.22 -14.41 -9.85
CA MET A 1 14.32 -13.66 -8.93
C MET A 1 12.97 -13.51 -9.60
N ASP A 2 11.89 -13.57 -8.84
CA ASP A 2 10.55 -13.30 -9.36
C ASP A 2 10.45 -11.90 -9.94
N PRO A 3 9.55 -11.66 -10.90
CA PRO A 3 9.29 -10.33 -11.41
C PRO A 3 8.90 -9.36 -10.28
N LEU A 4 9.28 -8.10 -10.43
CA LEU A 4 9.09 -7.08 -9.40
C LEU A 4 7.65 -6.55 -9.42
N ILE A 5 6.93 -6.68 -8.32
CA ILE A 5 5.65 -5.98 -8.09
C ILE A 5 5.96 -4.56 -7.62
N ILE A 6 5.28 -3.58 -8.22
CA ILE A 6 5.33 -2.18 -7.79
C ILE A 6 3.94 -1.77 -7.30
N ASN A 7 3.87 -1.46 -6.00
CA ASN A 7 2.68 -0.92 -5.33
C ASN A 7 2.83 0.60 -5.23
N ALA A 8 2.00 1.35 -5.93
CA ALA A 8 2.03 2.81 -5.92
C ALA A 8 1.09 3.37 -4.84
N ALA A 9 1.67 3.95 -3.78
CA ALA A 9 0.95 4.63 -2.69
C ALA A 9 0.80 6.12 -3.03
N ILE A 10 -0.28 6.47 -3.75
CA ILE A 10 -0.32 7.70 -4.53
C ILE A 10 -0.81 8.95 -3.78
N THR A 11 -1.65 8.83 -2.77
CA THR A 11 -2.33 9.98 -2.14
C THR A 11 -1.96 10.16 -0.67
N GLY A 12 -2.12 9.10 0.13
CA GLY A 12 -1.99 9.17 1.58
C GLY A 12 -3.04 10.04 2.28
N MET A 13 -2.89 10.23 3.59
CA MET A 13 -3.77 11.06 4.41
C MET A 13 -3.16 12.42 4.76
N VAL A 14 -1.85 12.59 4.63
CA VAL A 14 -1.10 13.73 5.19
C VAL A 14 -0.61 14.71 4.14
N PRO A 15 0.05 14.30 3.03
CA PRO A 15 0.57 15.25 2.07
C PRO A 15 -0.54 16.09 1.44
N MET A 16 -0.31 17.38 1.34
CA MET A 16 -1.21 18.36 0.71
C MET A 16 -0.55 18.98 -0.51
N LYS A 17 -1.34 19.64 -1.37
CA LYS A 17 -0.79 20.38 -2.51
C LYS A 17 0.18 21.49 -2.12
N ALA A 18 0.08 22.02 -0.89
CA ALA A 18 1.03 22.97 -0.34
C ALA A 18 2.40 22.36 -0.04
N ASP A 19 2.45 21.06 0.26
CA ASP A 19 3.69 20.30 0.49
C ASP A 19 4.32 19.87 -0.84
N ASN A 20 3.48 19.44 -1.77
CA ASN A 20 3.86 19.07 -3.13
C ASN A 20 2.62 19.20 -4.06
N PRO A 21 2.64 20.07 -5.08
CA PRO A 21 1.50 20.32 -5.96
C PRO A 21 1.05 19.09 -6.77
N HIS A 22 1.91 18.05 -6.85
CA HIS A 22 1.62 16.82 -7.56
C HIS A 22 0.83 15.80 -6.72
N VAL A 23 0.56 16.07 -5.43
CA VAL A 23 -0.29 15.19 -4.61
C VAL A 23 -1.71 15.20 -5.17
N PRO A 24 -2.25 14.05 -5.64
CA PRO A 24 -3.61 14.00 -6.15
C PRO A 24 -4.61 14.02 -4.98
N ILE A 25 -5.59 14.92 -5.05
CA ILE A 25 -6.59 15.13 -3.98
C ILE A 25 -7.99 14.77 -4.46
N THR A 26 -8.41 15.28 -5.62
CA THR A 26 -9.74 14.99 -6.15
C THR A 26 -9.82 13.57 -6.73
N PRO A 27 -11.02 12.94 -6.78
CA PRO A 27 -11.17 11.64 -7.43
C PRO A 27 -10.58 11.60 -8.84
N GLN A 28 -10.81 12.63 -9.65
CA GLN A 28 -10.30 12.72 -11.01
C GLN A 28 -8.76 12.78 -11.06
N GLU A 29 -8.14 13.52 -10.13
CA GLU A 29 -6.68 13.56 -10.01
C GLU A 29 -6.12 12.20 -9.59
N ILE A 30 -6.77 11.51 -8.63
CA ILE A 30 -6.35 10.19 -8.15
C ILE A 30 -6.46 9.15 -9.26
N ILE A 31 -7.57 9.13 -10.02
CA ILE A 31 -7.77 8.22 -11.15
C ILE A 31 -6.72 8.46 -12.24
N ALA A 32 -6.52 9.73 -12.63
CA ALA A 32 -5.52 10.09 -13.63
C ALA A 32 -4.09 9.73 -13.19
N ASP A 33 -3.79 9.84 -11.88
CA ASP A 33 -2.48 9.49 -11.34
C ASP A 33 -2.27 7.98 -11.26
N ALA A 34 -3.31 7.22 -10.88
CA ALA A 34 -3.30 5.76 -10.92
C ALA A 34 -3.00 5.24 -12.33
N ARG A 35 -3.63 5.84 -13.36
CA ARG A 35 -3.35 5.51 -14.77
C ARG A 35 -1.88 5.80 -15.11
N ARG A 36 -1.35 6.98 -14.77
CA ARG A 36 0.05 7.32 -15.04
C ARG A 36 1.02 6.38 -14.34
N CYS A 37 0.69 5.95 -13.11
CA CYS A 37 1.50 4.95 -12.38
C CYS A 37 1.45 3.58 -13.05
N ARG A 38 0.27 3.14 -13.53
CA ARG A 38 0.12 1.92 -14.33
C ARG A 38 0.98 1.98 -15.58
N ASP A 39 0.90 3.08 -16.33
CA ASP A 39 1.67 3.28 -17.57
C ASP A 39 3.18 3.29 -17.31
N ALA A 40 3.61 3.71 -16.11
CA ALA A 40 5.00 3.65 -15.65
C ALA A 40 5.43 2.27 -15.12
N GLY A 41 4.51 1.31 -14.89
CA GLY A 41 4.82 -0.06 -14.49
C GLY A 41 4.27 -0.51 -13.13
N ALA A 42 3.43 0.28 -12.46
CA ALA A 42 2.76 -0.16 -11.25
C ALA A 42 1.66 -1.19 -11.58
N THR A 43 1.51 -2.21 -10.75
CA THR A 43 0.46 -3.24 -10.87
C THR A 43 -0.49 -3.26 -9.67
N VAL A 44 -0.13 -2.56 -8.59
CA VAL A 44 -0.97 -2.33 -7.42
C VAL A 44 -1.01 -0.83 -7.15
N VAL A 45 -2.17 -0.32 -6.73
CA VAL A 45 -2.32 1.05 -6.23
C VAL A 45 -2.93 1.03 -4.84
N HIS A 46 -2.25 1.71 -3.89
CA HIS A 46 -2.75 1.95 -2.55
C HIS A 46 -3.43 3.31 -2.51
N LEU A 47 -4.72 3.32 -2.17
CA LEU A 47 -5.59 4.47 -2.33
C LEU A 47 -6.15 4.97 -1.00
N HIS A 48 -6.10 6.28 -0.84
CA HIS A 48 -6.83 7.04 0.15
C HIS A 48 -7.84 7.97 -0.53
N ALA A 49 -9.00 8.16 0.08
CA ALA A 49 -9.95 9.17 -0.36
C ALA A 49 -9.73 10.48 0.41
N ARG A 50 -10.01 11.61 -0.25
CA ARG A 50 -9.95 12.95 0.31
C ARG A 50 -11.29 13.65 0.13
N ALA A 51 -11.70 14.41 1.14
CA ALA A 51 -12.84 15.32 1.03
C ALA A 51 -12.51 16.51 0.12
N ALA A 52 -13.52 17.30 -0.22
CA ALA A 52 -13.37 18.45 -1.13
C ALA A 52 -12.39 19.52 -0.62
N ASP A 53 -12.19 19.62 0.69
CA ASP A 53 -11.20 20.52 1.32
C ASP A 53 -9.78 19.91 1.38
N GLY A 54 -9.61 18.69 0.87
CA GLY A 54 -8.35 17.96 0.88
C GLY A 54 -8.10 17.19 2.18
N SER A 55 -8.96 17.24 3.18
CA SER A 55 -8.82 16.44 4.38
C SER A 55 -9.07 14.95 4.09
N ALA A 56 -8.51 14.06 4.92
CA ALA A 56 -8.78 12.63 4.80
C ALA A 56 -10.27 12.33 5.02
N THR A 57 -10.82 11.37 4.28
CA THR A 57 -12.19 10.90 4.50
C THR A 57 -12.26 9.37 4.47
N TYR A 58 -13.17 8.79 5.25
CA TYR A 58 -13.48 7.36 5.25
C TYR A 58 -14.69 7.04 4.38
N LYS A 59 -15.45 8.06 3.94
CA LYS A 59 -16.75 7.89 3.27
C LYS A 59 -16.62 7.07 1.99
N LYS A 60 -17.35 5.96 1.95
CA LYS A 60 -17.31 5.04 0.82
C LYS A 60 -17.78 5.66 -0.50
N GLU A 61 -18.65 6.69 -0.45
CA GLU A 61 -19.11 7.36 -1.67
C GLU A 61 -17.93 7.99 -2.43
N VAL A 62 -16.97 8.59 -1.71
CA VAL A 62 -15.78 9.19 -2.32
C VAL A 62 -14.84 8.10 -2.80
N TYR A 63 -14.64 7.03 -2.00
CA TYR A 63 -13.88 5.86 -2.44
C TYR A 63 -14.52 5.18 -3.65
N ALA A 64 -15.86 5.10 -3.73
CA ALA A 64 -16.58 4.48 -4.83
C ALA A 64 -16.30 5.18 -6.16
N GLU A 65 -16.31 6.52 -6.18
CA GLU A 65 -15.96 7.30 -7.37
C GLU A 65 -14.53 6.99 -7.83
N VAL A 66 -13.57 6.98 -6.91
CA VAL A 66 -12.16 6.66 -7.22
C VAL A 66 -12.02 5.23 -7.73
N PHE A 67 -12.58 4.25 -7.02
CA PHE A 67 -12.44 2.83 -7.38
C PHE A 67 -13.13 2.52 -8.71
N GLN A 68 -14.31 3.10 -8.94
CA GLN A 68 -15.00 2.95 -10.21
C GLN A 68 -14.16 3.50 -11.37
N GLY A 69 -13.65 4.72 -11.25
CA GLY A 69 -12.83 5.33 -12.29
C GLY A 69 -11.52 4.57 -12.53
N VAL A 70 -10.86 4.09 -11.48
CA VAL A 70 -9.65 3.25 -11.64
C VAL A 70 -9.98 1.94 -12.34
N ARG A 71 -11.10 1.28 -12.00
CA ARG A 71 -11.52 0.03 -12.65
C ARG A 71 -11.93 0.23 -14.12
N GLU A 72 -12.49 1.39 -14.46
CA GLU A 72 -12.85 1.74 -15.84
C GLU A 72 -11.62 2.06 -16.70
N GLU A 73 -10.66 2.85 -16.17
CA GLU A 73 -9.48 3.28 -16.92
C GLU A 73 -8.32 2.26 -16.85
N CYS A 74 -8.24 1.47 -15.81
CA CYS A 74 -7.14 0.55 -15.51
C CYS A 74 -7.65 -0.77 -14.92
N PRO A 75 -8.48 -1.55 -15.66
CA PRO A 75 -9.15 -2.75 -15.14
C PRO A 75 -8.18 -3.84 -14.66
N GLU A 76 -6.94 -3.80 -15.09
CA GLU A 76 -5.89 -4.73 -14.69
C GLU A 76 -5.26 -4.40 -13.34
N LEU A 77 -5.30 -3.13 -12.88
CA LEU A 77 -4.71 -2.74 -11.60
C LEU A 77 -5.39 -3.41 -10.43
N LEU A 78 -4.57 -3.86 -9.48
CA LEU A 78 -5.03 -4.30 -8.17
C LEU A 78 -5.21 -3.06 -7.26
N ILE A 79 -6.36 -2.97 -6.60
CA ILE A 79 -6.70 -1.85 -5.75
C ILE A 79 -6.55 -2.24 -4.28
N SER A 80 -5.75 -1.48 -3.52
CA SER A 80 -5.71 -1.52 -2.07
C SER A 80 -6.46 -0.32 -1.49
N GLY A 81 -7.50 -0.59 -0.69
CA GLY A 81 -8.26 0.43 0.02
C GLY A 81 -7.72 0.64 1.42
N SER A 82 -7.48 1.89 1.82
CA SER A 82 -6.95 2.21 3.14
C SER A 82 -7.99 2.08 4.25
N CYS A 83 -7.66 1.28 5.27
CA CYS A 83 -8.38 1.17 6.54
C CYS A 83 -7.64 1.88 7.68
N SER A 84 -6.92 2.97 7.40
CA SER A 84 -6.03 3.65 8.36
C SER A 84 -6.75 4.14 9.61
N GLY A 85 -6.11 3.93 10.78
CA GLY A 85 -6.56 4.42 12.08
C GLY A 85 -5.98 5.78 12.49
N ARG A 86 -5.30 6.51 11.58
CA ARG A 86 -4.63 7.77 11.92
C ARG A 86 -5.60 8.90 12.27
N VAL A 87 -6.76 8.97 11.59
CA VAL A 87 -7.75 10.04 11.77
C VAL A 87 -9.06 9.50 12.34
N TYR A 88 -9.44 8.29 11.94
CA TYR A 88 -10.71 7.67 12.31
C TYR A 88 -10.47 6.46 13.22
N GLY A 89 -11.09 6.46 14.41
CA GLY A 89 -10.90 5.43 15.43
C GLY A 89 -11.94 4.32 15.43
N GLU A 90 -13.11 4.54 14.83
CA GLU A 90 -14.22 3.60 14.90
C GLU A 90 -14.16 2.53 13.82
N PHE A 91 -14.52 1.29 14.17
CA PHE A 91 -14.51 0.16 13.23
C PHE A 91 -15.36 0.43 11.98
N TRP A 92 -16.57 0.95 12.14
CA TRP A 92 -17.48 1.21 11.02
C TRP A 92 -16.90 2.23 10.03
N GLN A 93 -16.16 3.24 10.52
CA GLN A 93 -15.47 4.21 9.64
C GLN A 93 -14.35 3.56 8.84
N ARG A 94 -13.54 2.75 9.51
CA ARG A 94 -12.35 2.13 8.90
C ARG A 94 -12.69 0.99 7.95
N SER A 95 -13.80 0.29 8.19
CA SER A 95 -14.24 -0.86 7.38
C SER A 95 -15.13 -0.47 6.19
N GLU A 96 -15.60 0.76 6.10
CA GLU A 96 -16.57 1.19 5.09
C GLU A 96 -16.05 1.01 3.66
N VAL A 97 -14.75 1.25 3.43
CA VAL A 97 -14.08 1.03 2.14
C VAL A 97 -14.10 -0.44 1.69
N LEU A 98 -14.19 -1.38 2.62
CA LEU A 98 -14.22 -2.82 2.31
C LEU A 98 -15.53 -3.24 1.63
N ASP A 99 -16.61 -2.47 1.77
CA ASP A 99 -17.87 -2.74 1.09
C ASP A 99 -17.79 -2.53 -0.42
N LEU A 100 -16.75 -1.82 -0.89
CA LEU A 100 -16.45 -1.61 -2.32
C LEU A 100 -15.65 -2.74 -2.95
N GLN A 101 -15.36 -3.81 -2.20
CA GLN A 101 -14.66 -5.00 -2.69
C GLN A 101 -13.32 -4.66 -3.36
N PRO A 102 -12.37 -3.94 -2.69
CA PRO A 102 -11.01 -3.82 -3.18
C PRO A 102 -10.32 -5.19 -3.21
N ASP A 103 -9.23 -5.33 -3.97
CA ASP A 103 -8.39 -6.55 -3.95
C ASP A 103 -7.69 -6.69 -2.60
N PHE A 104 -7.22 -5.57 -2.03
CA PHE A 104 -6.61 -5.52 -0.70
C PHE A 104 -7.29 -4.50 0.22
N GLY A 105 -7.24 -4.77 1.52
CA GLY A 105 -7.51 -3.78 2.56
C GLY A 105 -6.27 -3.59 3.43
N SER A 106 -5.86 -2.34 3.70
CA SER A 106 -4.70 -2.14 4.56
C SER A 106 -4.98 -2.55 6.00
N LEU A 107 -4.02 -3.26 6.61
CA LEU A 107 -4.12 -3.77 7.97
C LEU A 107 -2.81 -3.49 8.72
N THR A 108 -2.75 -2.36 9.42
CA THR A 108 -1.61 -2.00 10.26
C THR A 108 -1.60 -2.84 11.53
N LEU A 109 -0.54 -3.61 11.77
CA LEU A 109 -0.49 -4.64 12.80
C LEU A 109 -0.10 -4.14 14.19
N GLY A 110 -0.24 -2.85 14.46
CA GLY A 110 0.02 -2.26 15.77
C GLY A 110 -0.17 -0.76 15.79
N SER A 111 -0.25 -0.20 16.98
CA SER A 111 -0.25 1.25 17.17
C SER A 111 1.16 1.82 17.01
N LEU A 112 1.28 2.98 16.41
CA LEU A 112 2.56 3.65 16.20
C LEU A 112 2.42 5.17 16.25
N ASN A 113 3.55 5.85 16.44
CA ASN A 113 3.60 7.29 16.40
C ASN A 113 4.03 7.79 15.00
N PHE A 114 3.31 8.79 14.52
CA PHE A 114 3.76 9.64 13.43
C PHE A 114 4.17 11.01 13.97
N PRO A 115 4.90 11.85 13.21
CA PRO A 115 5.45 13.10 13.74
C PRO A 115 4.44 14.06 14.37
N LYS A 116 3.19 14.04 13.93
CA LYS A 116 2.13 14.96 14.42
C LYS A 116 1.10 14.28 15.33
N GLN A 117 0.85 12.99 15.14
CA GLN A 117 -0.21 12.27 15.88
C GLN A 117 0.04 10.76 15.83
N PRO A 118 -0.44 10.01 16.83
CA PRO A 118 -0.40 8.55 16.79
C PRO A 118 -1.40 8.00 15.78
N SER A 119 -1.12 6.77 15.30
CA SER A 119 -2.13 5.89 14.69
C SER A 119 -2.44 4.77 15.68
N VAL A 120 -3.69 4.72 16.14
CA VAL A 120 -4.12 3.75 17.14
C VAL A 120 -4.74 2.53 16.46
N ASN A 121 -4.13 1.38 16.69
CA ASN A 121 -4.59 0.09 16.18
C ASN A 121 -4.60 -0.90 17.35
N SER A 122 -5.73 -0.95 18.08
CA SER A 122 -5.87 -1.92 19.17
C SER A 122 -5.94 -3.35 18.64
N PRO A 123 -5.52 -4.36 19.41
CA PRO A 123 -5.65 -5.76 19.00
C PRO A 123 -7.08 -6.13 18.57
N GLU A 124 -8.09 -5.62 19.27
CA GLU A 124 -9.49 -5.84 18.91
C GLU A 124 -9.83 -5.26 17.53
N MET A 125 -9.45 -4.02 17.26
CA MET A 125 -9.67 -3.36 15.97
C MET A 125 -9.00 -4.13 14.83
N ILE A 126 -7.74 -4.55 15.01
CA ILE A 126 -6.99 -5.32 14.01
C ILE A 126 -7.71 -6.64 13.72
N GLN A 127 -8.17 -7.36 14.76
CA GLN A 127 -8.89 -8.62 14.61
C GLN A 127 -10.24 -8.42 13.90
N GLN A 128 -10.99 -7.38 14.25
CA GLN A 128 -12.26 -7.05 13.59
C GLN A 128 -12.08 -6.74 12.10
N LEU A 129 -11.06 -5.92 11.75
CA LEU A 129 -10.74 -5.62 10.36
C LEU A 129 -10.28 -6.88 9.59
N ALA A 130 -9.43 -7.71 10.19
CA ALA A 130 -9.00 -8.97 9.57
C ALA A 130 -10.19 -9.91 9.28
N LEU A 131 -11.12 -10.06 10.22
CA LEU A 131 -12.35 -10.84 10.01
C LEU A 131 -13.25 -10.22 8.95
N ALA A 132 -13.38 -8.91 8.92
CA ALA A 132 -14.17 -8.20 7.91
C ALA A 132 -13.60 -8.39 6.49
N MET A 133 -12.28 -8.35 6.33
CA MET A 133 -11.59 -8.66 5.08
C MET A 133 -11.79 -10.12 4.70
N LYS A 134 -11.54 -11.05 5.63
CA LYS A 134 -11.70 -12.49 5.41
C LYS A 134 -13.12 -12.86 4.95
N SER A 135 -14.15 -12.31 5.60
CA SER A 135 -15.55 -12.58 5.25
C SER A 135 -15.95 -12.07 3.86
N ARG A 136 -15.21 -11.08 3.33
CA ARG A 136 -15.43 -10.49 2.01
C ARG A 136 -14.48 -11.04 0.93
N GLY A 137 -13.55 -11.93 1.29
CA GLY A 137 -12.54 -12.44 0.36
C GLY A 137 -11.50 -11.39 -0.05
N ILE A 138 -11.31 -10.35 0.77
CA ILE A 138 -10.32 -9.29 0.56
C ILE A 138 -9.00 -9.74 1.20
N VAL A 139 -7.89 -9.60 0.48
CA VAL A 139 -6.56 -9.93 1.01
C VAL A 139 -6.07 -8.79 1.92
N PRO A 140 -5.68 -9.08 3.18
CA PRO A 140 -5.07 -8.07 4.02
C PRO A 140 -3.70 -7.63 3.48
N GLU A 141 -3.53 -6.33 3.21
CA GLU A 141 -2.24 -5.70 3.00
C GLU A 141 -1.63 -5.40 4.38
N LEU A 142 -0.77 -6.32 4.85
CA LEU A 142 -0.18 -6.23 6.18
C LEU A 142 0.84 -5.09 6.24
N GLU A 143 0.57 -4.06 7.01
CA GLU A 143 1.49 -2.95 7.23
C GLU A 143 2.30 -3.19 8.50
N ILE A 144 3.61 -3.39 8.35
CA ILE A 144 4.53 -3.81 9.40
C ILE A 144 5.64 -2.76 9.55
N PHE A 145 5.70 -2.12 10.72
CA PHE A 145 6.64 -1.05 11.03
C PHE A 145 7.75 -1.47 12.01
N ASP A 146 7.58 -2.61 12.70
CA ASP A 146 8.55 -3.14 13.64
C ASP A 146 8.39 -4.65 13.85
N LEU A 147 9.30 -5.23 14.65
CA LEU A 147 9.33 -6.68 14.92
C LEU A 147 8.11 -7.18 15.70
N GLY A 148 7.58 -6.38 16.63
CA GLY A 148 6.39 -6.76 17.39
C GLY A 148 5.17 -6.92 16.51
N MET A 149 5.08 -6.13 15.41
CA MET A 149 4.03 -6.29 14.41
C MET A 149 4.20 -7.57 13.58
N ALA A 150 5.44 -7.97 13.27
CA ALA A 150 5.70 -9.25 12.62
C ALA A 150 5.31 -10.44 13.52
N ASP A 151 5.65 -10.39 14.81
CA ASP A 151 5.23 -11.40 15.79
C ASP A 151 3.70 -11.44 15.90
N TYR A 152 3.04 -10.30 15.87
CA TYR A 152 1.59 -10.26 15.92
C TYR A 152 0.93 -10.87 14.67
N ALA A 153 1.57 -10.81 13.49
CA ALA A 153 1.10 -11.55 12.32
C ALA A 153 1.07 -13.05 12.56
N HIS A 154 2.10 -13.63 13.20
CA HIS A 154 2.10 -15.05 13.58
C HIS A 154 0.96 -15.39 14.55
N TYR A 155 0.71 -14.54 15.54
CA TYR A 155 -0.42 -14.72 16.44
C TYR A 155 -1.75 -14.73 15.71
N LEU A 156 -1.97 -13.77 14.80
CA LEU A 156 -3.22 -13.66 14.01
C LEU A 156 -3.43 -14.90 13.12
N ILE A 157 -2.37 -15.44 12.52
CA ILE A 157 -2.39 -16.67 11.74
C ILE A 157 -2.74 -17.87 12.63
N HIS A 158 -2.06 -18.01 13.78
CA HIS A 158 -2.33 -19.09 14.73
C HIS A 158 -3.78 -19.08 15.23
N LYS A 159 -4.35 -17.89 15.44
CA LYS A 159 -5.74 -17.68 15.85
C LYS A 159 -6.74 -17.67 14.68
N GLN A 160 -6.27 -17.95 13.47
CA GLN A 160 -7.09 -18.02 12.25
C GLN A 160 -7.80 -16.71 11.86
N PHE A 161 -7.33 -15.58 12.34
CA PHE A 161 -7.78 -14.27 11.85
C PHE A 161 -7.24 -13.99 10.43
N LEU A 162 -6.01 -14.45 10.15
CA LEU A 162 -5.37 -14.36 8.85
C LEU A 162 -5.23 -15.75 8.22
N ALA A 163 -5.35 -15.82 6.91
CA ALA A 163 -5.11 -17.00 6.09
C ALA A 163 -4.32 -16.61 4.83
N PRO A 164 -3.55 -17.53 4.23
CA PRO A 164 -2.88 -17.23 2.95
C PRO A 164 -3.89 -16.79 1.88
N PRO A 165 -3.44 -15.95 0.93
CA PRO A 165 -2.07 -15.48 0.74
C PRO A 165 -1.69 -14.36 1.72
N PHE A 166 -0.38 -14.25 2.04
CA PHE A 166 0.13 -13.17 2.88
C PHE A 166 0.91 -12.17 2.03
N TYR A 167 0.46 -10.93 2.01
CA TYR A 167 1.15 -9.80 1.38
C TYR A 167 1.46 -8.74 2.43
N ALA A 168 2.72 -8.34 2.56
CA ALA A 168 3.17 -7.40 3.57
C ALA A 168 3.94 -6.22 2.97
N ASN A 169 3.65 -5.02 3.45
CA ASN A 169 4.47 -3.83 3.28
C ASN A 169 5.29 -3.58 4.53
N LEU A 170 6.62 -3.63 4.40
CA LEU A 170 7.58 -3.31 5.45
C LEU A 170 7.89 -1.81 5.37
N LEU A 171 7.37 -1.02 6.31
CA LEU A 171 7.47 0.43 6.31
C LEU A 171 8.55 0.88 7.30
N LEU A 172 9.73 1.24 6.80
CA LEU A 172 10.91 1.54 7.59
C LEU A 172 11.25 3.03 7.61
N GLY A 173 11.77 3.50 8.75
CA GLY A 173 12.26 4.86 8.91
C GLY A 173 11.22 5.88 9.38
N SER A 174 10.03 5.43 9.81
CA SER A 174 9.08 6.30 10.50
C SER A 174 9.54 6.58 11.95
N LEU A 175 9.10 7.70 12.50
CA LEU A 175 9.45 8.10 13.86
C LEU A 175 8.92 7.08 14.88
N GLY A 176 9.82 6.62 15.76
CA GLY A 176 9.44 5.68 16.83
C GLY A 176 9.14 4.25 16.37
N THR A 177 9.56 3.88 15.16
CA THR A 177 9.49 2.53 14.59
C THR A 177 10.87 2.04 14.19
N LEU A 178 10.95 0.91 13.50
CA LEU A 178 12.23 0.35 13.07
C LEU A 178 12.93 1.28 12.07
N GLY A 179 14.21 1.58 12.33
CA GLY A 179 15.01 2.43 11.46
C GLY A 179 15.25 1.79 10.09
N ALA A 180 15.34 2.62 9.05
CA ALA A 180 15.56 2.18 7.67
C ALA A 180 17.05 1.85 7.43
N THR A 181 17.49 0.69 7.91
CA THR A 181 18.84 0.15 7.68
C THR A 181 18.78 -1.23 7.05
N PRO A 182 19.83 -1.67 6.33
CA PRO A 182 19.90 -3.02 5.77
C PRO A 182 19.72 -4.11 6.82
N GLU A 183 20.32 -3.94 8.00
CA GLU A 183 20.25 -4.90 9.11
C GLU A 183 18.83 -5.07 9.61
N ASN A 184 18.13 -3.95 9.84
CA ASN A 184 16.74 -3.95 10.29
C ASN A 184 15.82 -4.60 9.26
N LEU A 185 16.04 -4.32 7.97
CA LEU A 185 15.29 -4.96 6.90
C LEU A 185 15.51 -6.49 6.89
N CYS A 186 16.77 -6.94 7.00
CA CYS A 186 17.08 -8.37 7.05
C CYS A 186 16.43 -9.07 8.26
N ILE A 187 16.45 -8.45 9.43
CA ILE A 187 15.83 -9.00 10.64
C ILE A 187 14.32 -9.09 10.45
N LEU A 188 13.71 -8.03 9.91
CA LEU A 188 12.26 -7.98 9.72
C LEU A 188 11.79 -9.03 8.70
N ILE A 189 12.50 -9.19 7.57
CA ILE A 189 12.19 -10.24 6.59
C ILE A 189 12.23 -11.64 7.21
N ARG A 190 13.23 -11.91 8.06
CA ARG A 190 13.35 -13.22 8.75
C ARG A 190 12.25 -13.47 9.76
N ALA A 191 11.65 -12.41 10.31
CA ALA A 191 10.55 -12.48 11.27
C ALA A 191 9.18 -12.65 10.60
N LEU A 192 9.07 -12.55 9.28
CA LEU A 192 7.80 -12.71 8.59
C LEU A 192 7.31 -14.17 8.61
N PRO A 193 5.99 -14.38 8.61
CA PRO A 193 5.41 -15.69 8.37
C PRO A 193 5.91 -16.32 7.06
N ALA A 194 6.13 -17.63 7.08
CA ALA A 194 6.57 -18.35 5.89
C ALA A 194 5.61 -18.16 4.72
N GLY A 195 6.15 -17.96 3.51
CA GLY A 195 5.37 -17.74 2.30
C GLY A 195 4.81 -16.31 2.17
N THR A 196 5.22 -15.37 3.01
CA THR A 196 4.83 -13.96 2.85
C THR A 196 5.50 -13.34 1.63
N ILE A 197 4.71 -12.82 0.73
CA ILE A 197 5.15 -11.91 -0.34
C ILE A 197 5.36 -10.54 0.32
N TRP A 198 6.59 -10.02 0.28
CA TRP A 198 6.92 -8.79 0.97
C TRP A 198 7.39 -7.69 0.03
N SER A 199 6.94 -6.48 0.28
CA SER A 199 7.41 -5.24 -0.32
C SER A 199 7.99 -4.31 0.73
N VAL A 200 8.79 -3.36 0.31
CA VAL A 200 9.42 -2.38 1.22
C VAL A 200 9.05 -0.96 0.83
N ALA A 201 8.63 -0.18 1.82
CA ALA A 201 8.51 1.27 1.75
C ALA A 201 9.53 1.91 2.70
N GLY A 202 10.34 2.82 2.20
CA GLY A 202 11.13 3.72 3.03
C GLY A 202 10.37 5.03 3.23
N ILE A 203 10.19 5.44 4.46
CA ILE A 203 9.46 6.68 4.76
C ILE A 203 10.37 7.90 4.57
N GLY A 204 9.88 8.88 3.82
CA GLY A 204 10.60 10.11 3.55
C GLY A 204 11.90 9.89 2.79
N ARG A 205 13.02 10.41 3.32
CA ARG A 205 14.35 10.32 2.70
C ARG A 205 14.85 8.90 2.48
N PHE A 206 14.24 7.92 3.11
CA PHE A 206 14.68 6.53 3.05
C PHE A 206 14.06 5.75 1.89
N GLN A 207 13.09 6.34 1.16
CA GLN A 207 12.33 5.62 0.13
C GLN A 207 13.25 5.00 -0.92
N PHE A 208 14.16 5.78 -1.50
CA PHE A 208 15.05 5.28 -2.55
C PHE A 208 15.96 4.15 -2.07
N ALA A 209 16.60 4.32 -0.91
CA ALA A 209 17.53 3.32 -0.37
C ALA A 209 16.82 1.99 -0.05
N MET A 210 15.64 2.06 0.58
CA MET A 210 14.87 0.87 0.93
C MET A 210 14.29 0.17 -0.31
N ASN A 211 13.80 0.92 -1.29
CA ASN A 211 13.36 0.34 -2.56
C ASN A 211 14.53 -0.35 -3.30
N SER A 212 15.73 0.24 -3.27
CA SER A 212 16.94 -0.37 -3.89
C SER A 212 17.27 -1.72 -3.24
N LEU A 213 17.24 -1.78 -1.91
CA LEU A 213 17.46 -3.04 -1.19
C LEU A 213 16.39 -4.07 -1.53
N ALA A 214 15.12 -3.69 -1.58
CA ALA A 214 14.05 -4.61 -1.96
C ALA A 214 14.27 -5.23 -3.33
N VAL A 215 14.65 -4.42 -4.33
CA VAL A 215 14.91 -4.88 -5.70
C VAL A 215 15.99 -5.94 -5.73
N VAL A 216 17.15 -5.69 -5.08
CA VAL A 216 18.29 -6.60 -5.13
C VAL A 216 18.17 -7.81 -4.19
N MET A 217 17.35 -7.71 -3.14
CA MET A 217 17.11 -8.79 -2.19
C MET A 217 15.97 -9.73 -2.59
N GLY A 218 15.31 -9.49 -3.73
CA GLY A 218 14.22 -10.34 -4.23
C GLY A 218 12.84 -10.02 -3.67
N GLY A 219 12.70 -8.93 -2.91
CA GLY A 219 11.40 -8.42 -2.45
C GLY A 219 10.72 -7.54 -3.49
N HIS A 220 9.60 -6.96 -3.12
CA HIS A 220 8.82 -6.05 -3.95
C HIS A 220 8.89 -4.61 -3.40
N VAL A 221 8.28 -3.66 -4.09
CA VAL A 221 8.41 -2.24 -3.75
C VAL A 221 7.04 -1.60 -3.54
N ARG A 222 6.91 -0.86 -2.42
CA ARG A 222 5.90 0.18 -2.26
C ARG A 222 6.59 1.55 -2.43
N VAL A 223 6.00 2.42 -3.25
CA VAL A 223 6.59 3.72 -3.59
C VAL A 223 5.48 4.73 -3.88
N GLY A 224 5.68 6.01 -3.51
CA GLY A 224 4.71 7.05 -3.85
C GLY A 224 4.79 8.28 -2.94
N LEU A 225 3.96 9.27 -3.27
CA LEU A 225 3.88 10.56 -2.57
C LEU A 225 3.29 10.44 -1.16
N GLU A 226 2.57 9.37 -0.88
CA GLU A 226 2.11 9.08 0.48
C GLU A 226 3.28 8.94 1.45
N ASP A 227 4.35 8.27 1.00
CA ASP A 227 5.50 7.92 1.82
C ASP A 227 6.65 8.92 1.67
N ALA A 228 6.80 9.60 0.51
CA ALA A 228 7.85 10.60 0.28
C ALA A 228 7.46 11.63 -0.79
N ILE A 229 7.48 12.91 -0.41
CA ILE A 229 7.12 14.02 -1.30
C ILE A 229 8.28 14.56 -2.15
N TYR A 230 9.52 14.17 -1.84
CA TYR A 230 10.71 14.56 -2.60
C TYR A 230 11.31 13.38 -3.33
N GLU A 231 11.68 13.58 -4.59
CA GLU A 231 12.52 12.67 -5.34
C GLU A 231 13.97 12.71 -4.85
N ASP A 232 14.43 13.91 -4.50
CA ASP A 232 15.74 14.18 -3.94
C ASP A 232 15.62 15.04 -2.69
N TRP A 233 16.07 14.50 -1.56
CA TRP A 233 15.93 15.13 -0.25
C TRP A 233 16.97 16.23 0.03
N GLU A 234 18.12 16.21 -0.65
CA GLU A 234 19.15 17.23 -0.49
C GLU A 234 18.75 18.50 -1.23
N THR A 235 18.38 18.35 -2.49
CA THR A 235 17.97 19.47 -3.35
C THR A 235 16.51 19.87 -3.17
N LYS A 236 15.72 19.08 -2.42
CA LYS A 236 14.26 19.26 -2.26
C LYS A 236 13.50 19.23 -3.59
N ARG A 237 14.03 18.47 -4.58
CA ARG A 237 13.31 18.28 -5.82
C ARG A 237 12.03 17.47 -5.56
N LEU A 238 10.89 18.08 -5.92
CA LEU A 238 9.58 17.49 -5.71
C LEU A 238 9.40 16.24 -6.58
N ALA A 239 8.79 15.23 -6.00
CA ALA A 239 8.45 13.99 -6.68
C ALA A 239 7.09 14.03 -7.37
N THR A 240 6.89 13.14 -8.32
CA THR A 240 5.58 12.74 -8.84
C THR A 240 5.42 11.25 -8.67
N ASN A 241 4.20 10.74 -8.47
CA ASN A 241 3.98 9.29 -8.36
C ASN A 241 4.52 8.51 -9.56
N PRO A 242 4.20 8.85 -10.82
CA PRO A 242 4.76 8.14 -11.97
C PRO A 242 6.28 8.26 -12.06
N GLY A 243 6.88 9.40 -11.68
CA GLY A 243 8.33 9.56 -11.67
C GLY A 243 9.03 8.67 -10.62
N LEU A 244 8.38 8.47 -9.46
CA LEU A 244 8.87 7.53 -8.44
C LEU A 244 8.75 6.07 -8.89
N VAL A 245 7.67 5.71 -9.58
CA VAL A 245 7.50 4.38 -10.19
C VAL A 245 8.56 4.15 -11.27
N ASP A 246 8.74 5.09 -12.20
CA ASP A 246 9.74 5.01 -13.27
C ASP A 246 11.17 4.88 -12.70
N ARG A 247 11.50 5.56 -11.60
CA ARG A 247 12.77 5.39 -10.90
C ARG A 247 12.98 3.95 -10.42
N VAL A 248 11.93 3.30 -9.91
CA VAL A 248 11.98 1.89 -9.49
C VAL A 248 12.15 0.96 -10.70
N VAL A 249 11.46 1.23 -11.80
CA VAL A 249 11.61 0.47 -13.06
C VAL A 249 13.06 0.50 -13.55
N ARG A 250 13.66 1.70 -13.66
CA ARG A 250 15.08 1.83 -14.06
C ARG A 250 16.03 1.12 -13.10
N LEU A 251 15.74 1.13 -11.81
CA LEU A 251 16.51 0.41 -10.81
C LEU A 251 16.42 -1.11 -11.00
N ALA A 252 15.22 -1.62 -11.27
CA ALA A 252 15.00 -3.03 -11.55
C ALA A 252 15.71 -3.48 -12.83
N GLU A 253 15.63 -2.70 -13.90
CA GLU A 253 16.34 -2.94 -15.16
C GLU A 253 17.86 -3.00 -14.93
N ALA A 254 18.43 -2.04 -14.20
CA ALA A 254 19.86 -2.01 -13.86
C ALA A 254 20.28 -3.24 -13.03
N ALA A 255 19.37 -3.79 -12.21
CA ALA A 255 19.58 -5.02 -11.44
C ALA A 255 19.28 -6.30 -12.24
N GLY A 256 18.90 -6.21 -13.52
CA GLY A 256 18.52 -7.36 -14.35
C GLY A 256 17.21 -8.01 -13.95
N ARG A 257 16.31 -7.27 -13.30
CA ARG A 257 15.03 -7.75 -12.83
C ARG A 257 13.89 -7.09 -13.59
N ARG A 258 13.04 -7.91 -14.25
CA ARG A 258 11.88 -7.39 -14.98
C ARG A 258 10.72 -7.01 -14.03
N ILE A 259 9.85 -6.14 -14.49
CA ILE A 259 8.62 -5.77 -13.78
C ILE A 259 7.56 -6.86 -14.01
N ALA A 260 6.76 -7.14 -12.98
CA ALA A 260 5.63 -8.04 -13.07
C ALA A 260 4.51 -7.42 -13.91
N THR A 261 3.82 -8.23 -14.71
CA THR A 261 2.53 -7.86 -15.26
C THR A 261 1.45 -7.92 -14.17
N ALA A 262 0.29 -7.34 -14.43
CA ALA A 262 -0.84 -7.44 -13.51
C ALA A 262 -1.30 -8.89 -13.28
N GLU A 263 -1.27 -9.72 -14.33
CA GLU A 263 -1.60 -11.15 -14.24
C GLU A 263 -0.58 -11.91 -13.38
N GLU A 264 0.72 -11.65 -13.59
CA GLU A 264 1.79 -12.23 -12.76
C GLU A 264 1.69 -11.76 -11.31
N THR A 265 1.34 -10.49 -11.09
CA THR A 265 1.11 -9.94 -9.74
C THR A 265 -0.04 -10.69 -9.06
N ARG A 266 -1.16 -10.91 -9.74
CA ARG A 266 -2.28 -11.71 -9.22
C ARG A 266 -1.84 -13.13 -8.87
N SER A 267 -1.11 -13.78 -9.77
CA SER A 267 -0.61 -15.13 -9.57
C SER A 267 0.38 -15.22 -8.40
N LEU A 268 1.35 -14.31 -8.31
CA LEU A 268 2.36 -14.27 -7.24
C LEU A 268 1.71 -14.09 -5.87
N ILE A 269 0.71 -13.20 -5.77
CA ILE A 269 0.00 -12.96 -4.51
C ILE A 269 -1.00 -14.07 -4.19
N GLY A 270 -1.39 -14.88 -5.18
CA GLY A 270 -2.32 -15.99 -4.98
C GLY A 270 -3.79 -15.62 -5.19
N PHE A 271 -4.07 -14.56 -5.93
CA PHE A 271 -5.43 -14.29 -6.39
C PHE A 271 -5.84 -15.28 -7.49
N ALA A 272 -7.12 -15.60 -7.54
CA ALA A 272 -7.67 -16.32 -8.69
C ALA A 272 -7.44 -15.52 -9.99
N PRO A 273 -7.25 -16.17 -11.16
CA PRO A 273 -7.18 -15.48 -12.44
C PRO A 273 -8.35 -14.50 -12.59
N ALA A 274 -8.09 -13.34 -13.17
CA ALA A 274 -9.15 -12.39 -13.46
C ALA A 274 -10.20 -13.07 -14.35
N THR A 275 -11.39 -13.32 -13.80
CA THR A 275 -12.51 -13.74 -14.62
C THR A 275 -12.91 -12.54 -15.47
N THR A 276 -12.88 -12.69 -16.80
CA THR A 276 -13.45 -11.74 -17.78
C THR A 276 -14.97 -11.75 -17.67
N ALA A 277 -15.52 -11.55 -16.47
CA ALA A 277 -16.95 -11.40 -16.30
C ALA A 277 -17.31 -9.95 -16.59
N PRO A 278 -18.31 -9.70 -17.46
CA PRO A 278 -18.77 -8.35 -17.71
C PRO A 278 -19.27 -7.73 -16.41
N LEU A 279 -18.91 -6.46 -16.19
CA LEU A 279 -19.36 -5.65 -15.05
C LEU A 279 -20.86 -5.88 -14.80
N ARG A 280 -21.19 -6.49 -13.65
CA ARG A 280 -22.58 -6.52 -13.20
C ARG A 280 -22.99 -5.07 -12.94
N LYS A 281 -23.83 -4.52 -13.81
CA LYS A 281 -24.48 -3.23 -13.56
C LYS A 281 -25.25 -3.38 -12.25
N CYS A 282 -24.85 -2.65 -11.24
CA CYS A 282 -25.67 -2.48 -10.03
C CYS A 282 -26.94 -1.75 -10.46
N ALA A 283 -28.06 -2.42 -10.27
CA ALA A 283 -29.40 -1.83 -10.46
C ALA A 283 -29.74 -0.94 -9.24
#